data_6268a8593af6424d5b77ac14ad9b9032
#
_entry.id   6268a8593af6424d5b77ac14ad9b9032
#
_cell.length_a   1.000
_cell.length_b   1.000
_cell.length_c   1.000
_cell.angle_alpha   90.00
_cell.angle_beta   90.00
_cell.angle_gamma   90.00
#
_symmetry.space_group_name_H-M   'P 1'
#
loop_
_entity.id
_entity.type
_entity.pdbx_description
1 polymer ?
#
loop_
_entity_poly.entity_id
_entity_poly.type
_entity_poly.pdbx_seq_one_letter_code
_entity_poly.pdbx_strand_id
1 'polypeptide(L)'
;MERSQSGGAWGLILRKELADLWIGGRLLILLTFFSLLMSVTSILRETESQLNLIPPAELVFLTLLSAISFGVLISLIVGADSISGERERATLEPLLLTPTGRRRIVAAKFLAAVSPWPVALLLSVPYVLVLGQGNDIIGPGLLWTFALGSLLAISFAGFAMLVSMWSRSNRTSLFVCLLVYLLLLIPTQFPGEAQKGPLGYALQQVNPMQASSEFLEKFIVNHRAPSERFTYLVADIASAVFIVGMLFLYAAPRLQLEGGSPRVGRPKRRATGAAGTIVTAALFAIGATFMSLAGGSAVNAVDPPGAPTIEMAVDLDAATIKTGDEIEFTTTVTNIADTNSPQLTVAMNIINLGKRDPVDPEDWSPERTQVVDPIAPGESAEQSWTVEAIQDGNYMVYMTAIVKPGAPEQTTLPVTSPGIHLTVLAFQNANPGGVLPVALGMPIGLIVVAFVLRRYWRRTRAGGVAAAPGT
;
A
#
# COMPACT_ATOMS: atom_id res chain seq x y z
N MET A 1 -22.78 4.76 44.85
CA MET A 1 -23.75 4.37 43.82
C MET A 1 -23.59 5.06 42.43
N GLU A 2 -22.72 6.05 42.26
CA GLU A 2 -22.56 6.80 41.00
C GLU A 2 -21.69 6.10 39.89
N ARG A 3 -20.86 5.13 40.24
CA ARG A 3 -19.98 4.47 39.27
C ARG A 3 -20.70 3.48 38.32
N SER A 4 -21.87 2.97 38.67
CA SER A 4 -22.60 2.00 37.86
C SER A 4 -23.38 2.62 36.69
N GLN A 5 -23.83 3.89 36.79
CA GLN A 5 -24.58 4.58 35.74
C GLN A 5 -23.70 5.11 34.59
N SER A 6 -22.40 5.30 34.84
CA SER A 6 -21.48 5.87 33.85
C SER A 6 -21.09 4.90 32.70
N GLY A 7 -21.22 3.59 32.94
CA GLY A 7 -20.96 2.57 31.90
C GLY A 7 -22.06 2.49 30.82
N GLY A 8 -23.32 2.73 31.22
CA GLY A 8 -24.46 2.71 30.30
C GLY A 8 -24.49 3.89 29.31
N ALA A 9 -24.09 5.08 29.76
CA ALA A 9 -24.13 6.30 28.96
C ALA A 9 -23.17 6.27 27.75
N TRP A 10 -21.94 5.72 27.91
CA TRP A 10 -21.00 5.60 26.81
C TRP A 10 -21.51 4.65 25.69
N GLY A 11 -22.07 3.50 26.08
CA GLY A 11 -22.64 2.54 25.13
C GLY A 11 -23.83 3.12 24.34
N LEU A 12 -24.64 3.98 24.99
CA LEU A 12 -25.73 4.68 24.31
C LEU A 12 -25.20 5.68 23.26
N ILE A 13 -24.13 6.43 23.57
CA ILE A 13 -23.50 7.35 22.62
C ILE A 13 -22.94 6.57 21.43
N LEU A 14 -22.18 5.49 21.68
CA LEU A 14 -21.61 4.66 20.63
C LEU A 14 -22.72 4.09 19.73
N ARG A 15 -23.79 3.55 20.33
CA ARG A 15 -24.94 3.02 19.58
C ARG A 15 -25.62 4.09 18.73
N LYS A 16 -25.77 5.30 19.26
CA LYS A 16 -26.30 6.45 18.52
C LYS A 16 -25.40 6.79 17.34
N GLU A 17 -24.08 6.95 17.54
CA GLU A 17 -23.13 7.29 16.50
C GLU A 17 -23.11 6.22 15.38
N LEU A 18 -23.09 4.95 15.77
CA LEU A 18 -23.20 3.84 14.80
C LEU A 18 -24.54 3.87 14.06
N ALA A 19 -25.64 4.11 14.76
CA ALA A 19 -26.96 4.20 14.13
C ALA A 19 -27.05 5.37 13.14
N ASP A 20 -26.57 6.55 13.53
CA ASP A 20 -26.54 7.73 12.66
C ASP A 20 -25.68 7.50 11.40
N LEU A 21 -24.56 6.79 11.54
CA LEU A 21 -23.67 6.46 10.44
C LEU A 21 -24.25 5.38 9.52
N TRP A 22 -24.68 4.26 10.09
CA TRP A 22 -25.14 3.07 9.34
C TRP A 22 -26.59 3.20 8.87
N ILE A 23 -27.50 3.58 9.76
CA ILE A 23 -28.94 3.68 9.49
C ILE A 23 -29.27 5.01 8.82
N GLY A 24 -28.52 6.07 9.12
CA GLY A 24 -28.65 7.38 8.47
C GLY A 24 -28.32 7.37 6.97
N GLY A 25 -27.78 6.26 6.45
CA GLY A 25 -27.50 6.05 5.04
C GLY A 25 -26.20 6.69 4.54
N ARG A 26 -25.47 7.43 5.39
CA ARG A 26 -24.21 8.09 5.01
C ARG A 26 -23.14 7.07 4.67
N LEU A 27 -23.00 6.03 5.49
CA LEU A 27 -22.03 5.00 5.27
C LEU A 27 -22.37 4.16 4.03
N LEU A 28 -23.65 3.89 3.78
CA LEU A 28 -24.05 3.17 2.57
C LEU A 28 -23.62 3.90 1.29
N ILE A 29 -23.71 5.23 1.27
CA ILE A 29 -23.23 6.04 0.14
C ILE A 29 -21.72 5.90 -0.01
N LEU A 30 -20.96 5.99 1.09
CA LEU A 30 -19.49 5.86 1.08
C LEU A 30 -19.05 4.44 0.67
N LEU A 31 -19.73 3.40 1.15
CA LEU A 31 -19.46 2.01 0.76
C LEU A 31 -19.85 1.72 -0.69
N THR A 32 -20.92 2.35 -1.20
CA THR A 32 -21.28 2.27 -2.63
C THR A 32 -20.18 2.91 -3.49
N PHE A 33 -19.67 4.07 -3.06
CA PHE A 33 -18.54 4.72 -3.73
C PHE A 33 -17.27 3.89 -3.66
N PHE A 34 -16.97 3.28 -2.50
CA PHE A 34 -15.88 2.31 -2.35
C PHE A 34 -16.02 1.15 -3.35
N SER A 35 -17.18 0.53 -3.38
CA SER A 35 -17.44 -0.59 -4.29
C SER A 35 -17.33 -0.17 -5.76
N LEU A 36 -17.75 1.04 -6.11
CA LEU A 36 -17.58 1.59 -7.45
C LEU A 36 -16.10 1.76 -7.81
N LEU A 37 -15.29 2.31 -6.90
CA LEU A 37 -13.85 2.44 -7.12
C LEU A 37 -13.16 1.07 -7.25
N MET A 38 -13.51 0.11 -6.39
CA MET A 38 -13.04 -1.27 -6.50
C MET A 38 -13.44 -1.90 -7.84
N SER A 39 -14.66 -1.66 -8.31
CA SER A 39 -15.14 -2.15 -9.61
C SER A 39 -14.35 -1.57 -10.78
N VAL A 40 -14.16 -0.26 -10.78
CA VAL A 40 -13.40 0.44 -11.83
C VAL A 40 -11.95 -0.08 -11.88
N THR A 41 -11.27 -0.16 -10.73
CA THR A 41 -9.90 -0.65 -10.67
C THR A 41 -9.79 -2.13 -11.08
N SER A 42 -10.78 -2.96 -10.72
CA SER A 42 -10.81 -4.38 -11.09
C SER A 42 -11.05 -4.59 -12.59
N ILE A 43 -11.95 -3.81 -13.20
CA ILE A 43 -12.20 -3.85 -14.66
C ILE A 43 -10.95 -3.36 -15.40
N LEU A 44 -10.33 -2.27 -14.97
CA LEU A 44 -9.10 -1.76 -15.60
C LEU A 44 -7.99 -2.81 -15.58
N ARG A 45 -7.78 -3.48 -14.44
CA ARG A 45 -6.78 -4.55 -14.32
C ARG A 45 -7.07 -5.77 -15.20
N GLU A 46 -8.33 -6.07 -15.43
CA GLU A 46 -8.72 -7.18 -16.28
C GLU A 46 -8.65 -6.85 -17.78
N THR A 47 -8.90 -5.58 -18.15
CA THR A 47 -8.96 -5.15 -19.56
C THR A 47 -7.62 -4.69 -20.12
N GLU A 48 -6.69 -4.24 -19.27
CA GLU A 48 -5.34 -3.87 -19.70
C GLU A 48 -4.56 -5.11 -20.14
N SER A 49 -4.19 -5.15 -21.42
CA SER A 49 -3.44 -6.28 -21.99
C SER A 49 -2.06 -6.49 -21.33
N GLN A 50 -1.47 -5.43 -20.78
CA GLN A 50 -0.22 -5.51 -20.03
C GLN A 50 -0.43 -6.08 -18.62
N LEU A 51 -1.59 -5.82 -18.00
CA LEU A 51 -1.95 -6.32 -16.67
C LEU A 51 -2.42 -7.80 -16.70
N ASN A 52 -2.85 -8.30 -17.85
CA ASN A 52 -3.14 -9.74 -18.06
C ASN A 52 -1.89 -10.63 -17.99
N LEU A 53 -0.72 -10.01 -17.97
CA LEU A 53 0.58 -10.67 -17.85
C LEU A 53 1.08 -10.74 -16.40
N ILE A 54 0.38 -10.07 -15.48
CA ILE A 54 0.76 -9.99 -14.07
C ILE A 54 0.36 -11.30 -13.36
N PRO A 55 1.24 -11.89 -12.54
CA PRO A 55 0.94 -13.07 -11.75
C PRO A 55 -0.29 -12.85 -10.84
N PRO A 56 -1.09 -13.91 -10.57
CA PRO A 56 -2.25 -13.79 -9.68
C PRO A 56 -1.91 -13.25 -8.28
N ALA A 57 -0.73 -13.53 -7.77
CA ALA A 57 -0.26 -13.01 -6.48
C ALA A 57 -0.16 -11.47 -6.50
N GLU A 58 0.37 -10.90 -7.55
CA GLU A 58 0.47 -9.44 -7.71
C GLU A 58 -0.90 -8.80 -7.91
N LEU A 59 -1.82 -9.43 -8.66
CA LEU A 59 -3.22 -8.97 -8.75
C LEU A 59 -3.92 -8.98 -7.39
N VAL A 60 -3.64 -9.99 -6.55
CA VAL A 60 -4.11 -10.03 -5.16
C VAL A 60 -3.55 -8.86 -4.37
N PHE A 61 -2.23 -8.64 -4.44
CA PHE A 61 -1.55 -7.53 -3.76
C PHE A 61 -2.15 -6.17 -4.16
N LEU A 62 -2.22 -5.87 -5.45
CA LEU A 62 -2.76 -4.61 -5.97
C LEU A 62 -4.23 -4.39 -5.55
N THR A 63 -5.02 -5.46 -5.52
CA THR A 63 -6.44 -5.40 -5.12
C THR A 63 -6.57 -5.13 -3.62
N LEU A 64 -5.78 -5.79 -2.80
CA LEU A 64 -5.74 -5.57 -1.36
C LEU A 64 -5.21 -4.18 -1.00
N LEU A 65 -4.20 -3.69 -1.70
CA LEU A 65 -3.68 -2.33 -1.55
C LEU A 65 -4.74 -1.27 -1.88
N SER A 66 -5.54 -1.50 -2.94
CA SER A 66 -6.66 -0.63 -3.29
C SER A 66 -7.77 -0.67 -2.21
N ALA A 67 -8.06 -1.86 -1.67
CA ALA A 67 -9.01 -2.01 -0.58
C ALA A 67 -8.58 -1.23 0.68
N ILE A 68 -7.28 -1.30 1.05
CA ILE A 68 -6.72 -0.48 2.14
C ILE A 68 -6.91 1.01 1.82
N SER A 69 -6.44 1.45 0.67
CA SER A 69 -6.45 2.87 0.30
C SER A 69 -7.87 3.44 0.34
N PHE A 70 -8.83 2.80 -0.33
CA PHE A 70 -10.20 3.29 -0.34
C PHE A 70 -10.92 3.13 1.01
N GLY A 71 -10.65 2.04 1.75
CA GLY A 71 -11.25 1.77 3.06
C GLY A 71 -10.76 2.75 4.14
N VAL A 72 -9.46 3.06 4.15
CA VAL A 72 -8.87 4.07 5.04
C VAL A 72 -9.38 5.47 4.71
N LEU A 73 -9.56 5.79 3.42
CA LEU A 73 -10.17 7.05 2.99
C LEU A 73 -11.57 7.24 3.57
N ILE A 74 -12.40 6.20 3.60
CA ILE A 74 -13.73 6.27 4.23
C ILE A 74 -13.61 6.59 5.72
N SER A 75 -12.75 5.88 6.44
CA SER A 75 -12.52 6.12 7.87
C SER A 75 -12.04 7.54 8.14
N LEU A 76 -11.16 8.06 7.29
CA LEU A 76 -10.69 9.45 7.33
C LEU A 76 -11.84 10.45 7.13
N ILE A 77 -12.70 10.25 6.11
CA ILE A 77 -13.84 11.13 5.83
C ILE A 77 -14.82 11.15 7.02
N VAL A 78 -15.13 9.98 7.58
CA VAL A 78 -16.03 9.87 8.74
C VAL A 78 -15.38 10.55 9.97
N GLY A 79 -14.08 10.35 10.19
CA GLY A 79 -13.34 11.02 11.25
C GLY A 79 -13.34 12.54 11.12
N ALA A 80 -13.15 13.04 9.90
CA ALA A 80 -13.14 14.49 9.60
C ALA A 80 -14.49 15.17 9.85
N ASP A 81 -15.62 14.49 9.60
CA ASP A 81 -16.97 15.02 9.87
C ASP A 81 -17.39 14.87 11.33
N SER A 82 -16.72 14.03 12.11
CA SER A 82 -17.19 13.54 13.43
C SER A 82 -17.48 14.64 14.46
N ILE A 83 -16.71 15.73 14.47
CA ILE A 83 -16.83 16.85 15.43
C ILE A 83 -17.16 18.15 14.69
N SER A 84 -16.44 18.50 13.64
CA SER A 84 -16.69 19.70 12.85
C SER A 84 -18.08 19.70 12.20
N GLY A 85 -18.51 18.54 11.72
CA GLY A 85 -19.87 18.38 11.16
C GLY A 85 -20.97 18.55 12.21
N GLU A 86 -20.78 18.04 13.44
CA GLU A 86 -21.75 18.29 14.53
C GLU A 86 -21.76 19.75 14.98
N ARG A 87 -20.61 20.40 14.94
CA ARG A 87 -20.51 21.82 15.23
C ARG A 87 -21.30 22.65 14.22
N GLU A 88 -21.17 22.36 12.92
CA GLU A 88 -21.96 23.05 11.88
C GLU A 88 -23.46 22.79 11.99
N ARG A 89 -23.85 21.59 12.42
CA ARG A 89 -25.26 21.20 12.62
C ARG A 89 -25.83 21.64 13.97
N ALA A 90 -25.04 22.33 14.80
CA ALA A 90 -25.38 22.75 16.17
C ALA A 90 -25.80 21.58 17.09
N THR A 91 -25.34 20.36 16.82
CA THR A 91 -25.62 19.15 17.61
C THR A 91 -24.52 18.83 18.64
N LEU A 92 -23.39 19.51 18.58
CA LEU A 92 -22.28 19.32 19.51
C LEU A 92 -22.61 19.87 20.92
N GLU A 93 -23.34 20.98 21.03
CA GLU A 93 -23.67 21.61 22.30
C GLU A 93 -24.51 20.68 23.20
N PRO A 94 -25.66 20.12 22.77
CA PRO A 94 -26.40 19.17 23.59
C PRO A 94 -25.55 17.96 24.03
N LEU A 95 -24.63 17.51 23.18
CA LEU A 95 -23.76 16.38 23.49
C LEU A 95 -22.76 16.73 24.61
N LEU A 96 -22.20 17.93 24.61
CA LEU A 96 -21.26 18.41 25.64
C LEU A 96 -21.95 18.70 26.99
N LEU A 97 -23.25 18.96 26.99
CA LEU A 97 -24.06 19.15 28.20
C LEU A 97 -24.46 17.81 28.87
N THR A 98 -24.25 16.68 28.20
CA THR A 98 -24.50 15.37 28.82
C THR A 98 -23.49 15.12 29.99
N PRO A 99 -23.87 14.34 31.01
CA PRO A 99 -22.99 14.01 32.14
C PRO A 99 -21.86 13.05 31.77
N THR A 100 -21.61 12.86 30.45
CA THR A 100 -20.58 11.95 29.92
C THR A 100 -19.25 12.68 29.73
N GLY A 101 -18.17 12.10 30.24
CA GLY A 101 -16.84 12.70 30.12
C GLY A 101 -16.39 12.83 28.65
N ARG A 102 -15.73 13.94 28.30
CA ARG A 102 -15.26 14.28 26.94
C ARG A 102 -14.46 13.16 26.26
N ARG A 103 -13.58 12.46 27.01
CA ARG A 103 -12.82 11.32 26.49
C ARG A 103 -13.74 10.18 26.03
N ARG A 104 -14.84 9.94 26.73
CA ARG A 104 -15.81 8.89 26.36
C ARG A 104 -16.61 9.26 25.12
N ILE A 105 -16.96 10.53 24.96
CA ILE A 105 -17.60 11.05 23.74
C ILE A 105 -16.68 10.85 22.53
N VAL A 106 -15.41 11.27 22.67
CA VAL A 106 -14.40 11.11 21.61
C VAL A 106 -14.17 9.62 21.31
N ALA A 107 -14.12 8.74 22.32
CA ALA A 107 -13.96 7.31 22.13
C ALA A 107 -15.13 6.68 21.34
N ALA A 108 -16.36 7.06 21.64
CA ALA A 108 -17.53 6.57 20.91
C ALA A 108 -17.48 6.99 19.43
N LYS A 109 -17.15 8.26 19.16
CA LYS A 109 -17.02 8.79 17.80
C LYS A 109 -15.84 8.15 17.03
N PHE A 110 -14.73 7.94 17.73
CA PHE A 110 -13.55 7.30 17.16
C PHE A 110 -13.84 5.86 16.72
N LEU A 111 -14.47 5.06 17.58
CA LEU A 111 -14.88 3.71 17.22
C LEU A 111 -15.89 3.68 16.07
N ALA A 112 -16.83 4.63 16.04
CA ALA A 112 -17.74 4.79 14.92
C ALA A 112 -16.99 5.15 13.63
N ALA A 113 -15.95 6.01 13.68
CA ALA A 113 -15.17 6.38 12.51
C ALA A 113 -14.28 5.25 11.97
N VAL A 114 -13.82 4.33 12.82
CA VAL A 114 -13.04 3.14 12.42
C VAL A 114 -13.95 2.02 11.90
N SER A 115 -15.22 1.97 12.31
CA SER A 115 -16.15 0.88 12.00
C SER A 115 -16.39 0.59 10.50
N PRO A 116 -16.22 1.52 9.55
CA PRO A 116 -16.35 1.24 8.12
C PRO A 116 -15.27 0.30 7.56
N TRP A 117 -14.07 0.34 8.14
CA TRP A 117 -12.92 -0.41 7.63
C TRP A 117 -13.15 -1.93 7.52
N PRO A 118 -13.58 -2.66 8.58
CA PRO A 118 -13.82 -4.09 8.46
C PRO A 118 -14.85 -4.45 7.39
N VAL A 119 -15.86 -3.59 7.20
CA VAL A 119 -16.90 -3.82 6.19
C VAL A 119 -16.38 -3.52 4.78
N ALA A 120 -15.56 -2.48 4.60
CA ALA A 120 -14.89 -2.21 3.34
C ALA A 120 -14.00 -3.39 2.92
N LEU A 121 -13.23 -3.96 3.86
CA LEU A 121 -12.43 -5.15 3.60
C LEU A 121 -13.31 -6.36 3.24
N LEU A 122 -14.41 -6.58 3.96
CA LEU A 122 -15.35 -7.66 3.62
C LEU A 122 -15.93 -7.49 2.21
N LEU A 123 -16.25 -6.26 1.81
CA LEU A 123 -16.75 -5.94 0.47
C LEU A 123 -15.67 -6.13 -0.61
N SER A 124 -14.38 -6.08 -0.27
CA SER A 124 -13.29 -6.32 -1.21
C SER A 124 -13.05 -7.81 -1.49
N VAL A 125 -13.47 -8.72 -0.59
CA VAL A 125 -13.22 -10.16 -0.71
C VAL A 125 -13.67 -10.74 -2.05
N PRO A 126 -14.88 -10.48 -2.59
CA PRO A 126 -15.27 -11.02 -3.90
C PRO A 126 -14.35 -10.59 -5.04
N TYR A 127 -13.83 -9.36 -5.00
CA TYR A 127 -12.89 -8.87 -6.01
C TYR A 127 -11.55 -9.61 -5.92
N VAL A 128 -11.04 -9.80 -4.70
CA VAL A 128 -9.79 -10.54 -4.45
C VAL A 128 -9.91 -12.00 -4.89
N LEU A 129 -11.03 -12.66 -4.59
CA LEU A 129 -11.27 -14.06 -4.98
C LEU A 129 -11.32 -14.23 -6.50
N VAL A 130 -11.93 -13.29 -7.21
CA VAL A 130 -12.06 -13.37 -8.68
C VAL A 130 -10.75 -13.05 -9.36
N LEU A 131 -10.03 -12.01 -8.94
CA LEU A 131 -8.75 -11.63 -9.55
C LEU A 131 -7.61 -12.55 -9.13
N GLY A 132 -7.61 -13.07 -7.91
CA GLY A 132 -6.58 -13.99 -7.42
C GLY A 132 -6.79 -15.46 -7.81
N GLN A 133 -7.91 -15.80 -8.43
CA GLN A 133 -8.22 -17.11 -9.02
C GLN A 133 -7.94 -18.32 -8.13
N GLY A 134 -8.14 -18.16 -6.81
CA GLY A 134 -7.95 -19.27 -5.86
C GLY A 134 -6.50 -19.48 -5.42
N ASN A 135 -5.61 -18.53 -5.66
CA ASN A 135 -4.24 -18.56 -5.13
C ASN A 135 -4.26 -18.70 -3.60
N ASP A 136 -3.43 -19.58 -3.06
CA ASP A 136 -3.36 -19.88 -1.62
C ASP A 136 -2.95 -18.69 -0.76
N ILE A 137 -2.30 -17.68 -1.35
CA ILE A 137 -1.88 -16.45 -0.67
C ILE A 137 -3.06 -15.54 -0.27
N ILE A 138 -4.26 -15.73 -0.85
CA ILE A 138 -5.45 -14.90 -0.59
C ILE A 138 -5.80 -14.88 0.90
N GLY A 139 -5.85 -16.04 1.57
CA GLY A 139 -6.18 -16.14 2.98
C GLY A 139 -5.21 -15.38 3.88
N PRO A 140 -3.92 -15.71 3.85
CA PRO A 140 -2.88 -14.98 4.58
C PRO A 140 -2.81 -13.49 4.20
N GLY A 141 -2.96 -13.15 2.91
CA GLY A 141 -2.99 -11.78 2.42
C GLY A 141 -4.13 -10.95 3.02
N LEU A 142 -5.35 -11.50 3.08
CA LEU A 142 -6.49 -10.86 3.74
C LEU A 142 -6.26 -10.64 5.24
N LEU A 143 -5.62 -11.59 5.94
CA LEU A 143 -5.32 -11.47 7.36
C LEU A 143 -4.35 -10.30 7.63
N TRP A 144 -3.25 -10.24 6.88
CA TRP A 144 -2.29 -9.15 6.99
C TRP A 144 -2.88 -7.80 6.58
N THR A 145 -3.69 -7.78 5.52
CA THR A 145 -4.44 -6.60 5.09
C THR A 145 -5.39 -6.11 6.18
N PHE A 146 -6.07 -7.02 6.89
CA PHE A 146 -6.91 -6.65 8.04
C PHE A 146 -6.08 -6.02 9.15
N ALA A 147 -4.94 -6.61 9.50
CA ALA A 147 -4.07 -6.11 10.56
C ALA A 147 -3.50 -4.72 10.23
N LEU A 148 -2.84 -4.57 9.08
CA LEU A 148 -2.23 -3.32 8.62
C LEU A 148 -3.28 -2.23 8.37
N GLY A 149 -4.32 -2.56 7.64
CA GLY A 149 -5.40 -1.62 7.37
C GLY A 149 -6.16 -1.19 8.63
N SER A 150 -6.21 -2.04 9.68
CA SER A 150 -6.75 -1.62 10.97
C SER A 150 -5.86 -0.59 11.66
N LEU A 151 -4.53 -0.76 11.63
CA LEU A 151 -3.58 0.23 12.16
C LEU A 151 -3.68 1.55 11.38
N LEU A 152 -3.76 1.48 10.07
CA LEU A 152 -3.95 2.66 9.22
C LEU A 152 -5.31 3.33 9.46
N ALA A 153 -6.40 2.58 9.54
CA ALA A 153 -7.73 3.14 9.81
C ALA A 153 -7.77 3.83 11.17
N ILE A 154 -7.13 3.26 12.20
CA ILE A 154 -6.96 3.88 13.52
C ILE A 154 -6.16 5.18 13.41
N SER A 155 -5.05 5.17 12.70
CA SER A 155 -4.18 6.34 12.53
C SER A 155 -4.91 7.46 11.77
N PHE A 156 -5.51 7.15 10.63
CA PHE A 156 -6.15 8.15 9.77
C PHE A 156 -7.48 8.66 10.33
N ALA A 157 -8.32 7.81 10.92
CA ALA A 157 -9.53 8.25 11.62
C ALA A 157 -9.19 9.13 12.83
N GLY A 158 -8.16 8.73 13.61
CA GLY A 158 -7.68 9.53 14.74
C GLY A 158 -7.11 10.88 14.31
N PHE A 159 -6.28 10.91 13.28
CA PHE A 159 -5.77 12.15 12.68
C PHE A 159 -6.90 13.04 12.18
N ALA A 160 -7.86 12.49 11.44
CA ALA A 160 -9.00 13.24 10.94
C ALA A 160 -9.85 13.83 12.06
N MET A 161 -10.04 13.08 13.15
CA MET A 161 -10.72 13.60 14.35
C MET A 161 -9.93 14.74 15.02
N LEU A 162 -8.60 14.66 15.10
CA LEU A 162 -7.78 15.77 15.62
C LEU A 162 -7.98 17.03 14.78
N VAL A 163 -7.91 16.91 13.45
CA VAL A 163 -8.17 18.03 12.52
C VAL A 163 -9.59 18.55 12.71
N SER A 164 -10.59 17.66 12.84
CA SER A 164 -12.00 17.99 13.05
C SER A 164 -12.22 18.78 14.36
N MET A 165 -11.49 18.45 15.43
CA MET A 165 -11.56 19.16 16.71
C MET A 165 -11.05 20.60 16.60
N TRP A 166 -9.99 20.83 15.83
CA TRP A 166 -9.36 22.13 15.65
C TRP A 166 -10.00 22.99 14.56
N SER A 167 -10.65 22.36 13.59
CA SER A 167 -11.30 23.06 12.48
C SER A 167 -12.58 23.74 12.94
N ARG A 168 -12.83 24.93 12.39
CA ARG A 168 -14.08 25.68 12.62
C ARG A 168 -15.20 25.24 11.68
N SER A 169 -14.86 24.70 10.55
CA SER A 169 -15.78 24.28 9.50
C SER A 169 -15.47 22.85 9.04
N ASN A 170 -16.52 22.10 8.71
CA ASN A 170 -16.39 20.74 8.20
C ASN A 170 -15.67 20.70 6.86
N ARG A 171 -15.89 21.71 5.99
CA ARG A 171 -15.21 21.81 4.70
C ARG A 171 -13.69 21.92 4.87
N THR A 172 -13.24 22.77 5.82
CA THR A 172 -11.82 22.91 6.13
C THR A 172 -11.24 21.62 6.70
N SER A 173 -11.97 20.94 7.58
CA SER A 173 -11.55 19.64 8.14
C SER A 173 -11.35 18.60 7.03
N LEU A 174 -12.34 18.42 6.18
CA LEU A 174 -12.27 17.48 5.06
C LEU A 174 -11.14 17.82 4.09
N PHE A 175 -11.00 19.11 3.72
CA PHE A 175 -9.96 19.54 2.79
C PHE A 175 -8.55 19.24 3.32
N VAL A 176 -8.27 19.58 4.59
CA VAL A 176 -6.96 19.32 5.22
C VAL A 176 -6.70 17.81 5.31
N CYS A 177 -7.71 17.03 5.70
CA CYS A 177 -7.58 15.58 5.80
C CYS A 177 -7.30 14.94 4.44
N LEU A 178 -8.03 15.34 3.40
CA LEU A 178 -7.80 14.84 2.04
C LEU A 178 -6.45 15.26 1.48
N LEU A 179 -6.03 16.51 1.75
CA LEU A 179 -4.71 16.98 1.33
C LEU A 179 -3.59 16.13 1.95
N VAL A 180 -3.64 15.90 3.27
CA VAL A 180 -2.64 15.07 3.95
C VAL A 180 -2.70 13.62 3.46
N TYR A 181 -3.90 13.07 3.26
CA TYR A 181 -4.06 11.74 2.69
C TYR A 181 -3.40 11.60 1.32
N LEU A 182 -3.64 12.55 0.41
CA LEU A 182 -3.03 12.57 -0.92
C LEU A 182 -1.50 12.74 -0.84
N LEU A 183 -1.00 13.60 0.06
CA LEU A 183 0.45 13.77 0.26
C LEU A 183 1.13 12.47 0.72
N LEU A 184 0.46 11.65 1.53
CA LEU A 184 0.98 10.36 1.96
C LEU A 184 0.80 9.26 0.91
N LEU A 185 -0.20 9.39 0.02
CA LEU A 185 -0.45 8.45 -1.07
C LEU A 185 0.51 8.65 -2.25
N ILE A 186 0.85 9.90 -2.60
CA ILE A 186 1.69 10.23 -3.77
C ILE A 186 3.03 9.47 -3.78
N PRO A 187 3.80 9.36 -2.69
CA PRO A 187 5.06 8.63 -2.69
C PRO A 187 4.93 7.15 -3.09
N THR A 188 3.81 6.51 -2.79
CA THR A 188 3.55 5.11 -3.15
C THR A 188 3.38 4.90 -4.67
N GLN A 189 3.21 5.98 -5.43
CA GLN A 189 3.02 5.96 -6.88
C GLN A 189 4.29 6.35 -7.66
N PHE A 190 5.38 6.70 -6.97
CA PHE A 190 6.62 7.05 -7.66
C PHE A 190 7.32 5.81 -8.22
N PRO A 191 7.94 5.92 -9.41
CA PRO A 191 8.78 4.86 -9.95
C PRO A 191 9.93 4.52 -8.99
N GLY A 192 10.35 3.24 -8.96
CA GLY A 192 11.35 2.73 -8.03
C GLY A 192 12.67 3.54 -8.00
N GLU A 193 13.10 4.12 -9.14
CA GLU A 193 14.27 5.00 -9.19
C GLU A 193 14.14 6.26 -8.33
N ALA A 194 12.96 6.87 -8.27
CA ALA A 194 12.71 8.04 -7.41
C ALA A 194 12.66 7.68 -5.91
N GLN A 195 12.47 6.41 -5.59
CA GLN A 195 12.49 5.89 -4.22
C GLN A 195 13.89 5.47 -3.76
N LYS A 196 14.85 5.30 -4.71
CA LYS A 196 16.26 4.97 -4.44
C LYS A 196 17.02 6.23 -4.04
N GLY A 197 17.00 6.61 -2.78
CA GLY A 197 17.77 7.73 -2.27
C GLY A 197 17.50 7.96 -0.79
N PRO A 198 18.35 8.72 -0.07
CA PRO A 198 18.17 8.91 1.36
C PRO A 198 16.83 9.52 1.74
N LEU A 199 16.26 10.39 0.89
CA LEU A 199 14.92 10.96 1.07
C LEU A 199 13.81 9.95 0.77
N GLY A 200 13.94 9.16 -0.32
CA GLY A 200 12.99 8.10 -0.65
C GLY A 200 12.96 7.03 0.44
N TYR A 201 14.12 6.58 0.88
CA TYR A 201 14.25 5.63 1.98
C TYR A 201 13.67 6.15 3.30
N ALA A 202 13.91 7.43 3.65
CA ALA A 202 13.31 8.03 4.83
C ALA A 202 11.77 8.13 4.73
N LEU A 203 11.23 8.47 3.55
CA LEU A 203 9.79 8.50 3.30
C LEU A 203 9.15 7.12 3.40
N GLN A 204 9.81 6.08 2.88
CA GLN A 204 9.36 4.70 3.00
C GLN A 204 9.27 4.25 4.45
N GLN A 205 10.20 4.66 5.30
CA GLN A 205 10.25 4.28 6.71
C GLN A 205 9.29 5.09 7.60
N VAL A 206 8.95 6.32 7.24
CA VAL A 206 8.13 7.23 8.06
C VAL A 206 6.66 7.23 7.61
N ASN A 207 6.40 6.98 6.32
CA ASN A 207 5.05 6.95 5.77
C ASN A 207 4.38 5.60 6.06
N PRO A 208 3.35 5.54 6.94
CA PRO A 208 2.71 4.27 7.26
C PRO A 208 2.01 3.62 6.05
N MET A 209 1.50 4.39 5.09
CA MET A 209 0.91 3.82 3.87
C MET A 209 1.96 3.13 2.99
N GLN A 210 3.14 3.73 2.86
CA GLN A 210 4.25 3.15 2.12
C GLN A 210 4.77 1.88 2.83
N ALA A 211 4.95 1.95 4.14
CA ALA A 211 5.41 0.81 4.95
C ALA A 211 4.46 -0.39 4.85
N SER A 212 3.14 -0.15 4.93
CA SER A 212 2.12 -1.20 4.73
C SER A 212 2.16 -1.79 3.31
N SER A 213 2.34 -0.95 2.28
CA SER A 213 2.45 -1.38 0.88
C SER A 213 3.66 -2.29 0.69
N GLU A 214 4.84 -1.84 1.11
CA GLU A 214 6.10 -2.59 1.04
C GLU A 214 6.04 -3.93 1.78
N PHE A 215 5.40 -3.94 2.96
CA PHE A 215 5.22 -5.19 3.71
C PHE A 215 4.36 -6.18 2.93
N LEU A 216 3.20 -5.74 2.41
CA LEU A 216 2.28 -6.60 1.67
C LEU A 216 2.90 -7.10 0.36
N GLU A 217 3.63 -6.24 -0.38
CA GLU A 217 4.32 -6.61 -1.60
C GLU A 217 5.34 -7.73 -1.34
N LYS A 218 6.23 -7.52 -0.36
CA LYS A 218 7.25 -8.51 -0.02
C LYS A 218 6.66 -9.81 0.54
N PHE A 219 5.50 -9.75 1.19
CA PHE A 219 4.83 -10.93 1.70
C PHE A 219 4.06 -11.68 0.60
N ILE A 220 3.29 -10.96 -0.22
CA ILE A 220 2.36 -11.57 -1.20
C ILE A 220 3.09 -11.91 -2.50
N VAL A 221 3.88 -10.97 -3.04
CA VAL A 221 4.53 -11.09 -4.34
C VAL A 221 5.87 -11.84 -4.21
N ASN A 222 6.70 -11.44 -3.24
CA ASN A 222 8.05 -11.99 -3.09
C ASN A 222 8.11 -13.16 -2.09
N HIS A 223 6.99 -13.68 -1.62
CA HIS A 223 6.87 -14.85 -0.71
C HIS A 223 7.82 -14.82 0.51
N ARG A 224 8.25 -13.61 0.97
CA ARG A 224 9.16 -13.45 2.11
C ARG A 224 8.46 -13.67 3.43
N ALA A 225 9.16 -14.31 4.37
CA ALA A 225 8.61 -14.56 5.70
C ALA A 225 8.31 -13.24 6.45
N PRO A 226 7.15 -13.10 7.10
CA PRO A 226 6.78 -11.88 7.84
C PRO A 226 7.81 -11.51 8.92
N SER A 227 8.48 -12.50 9.53
CA SER A 227 9.49 -12.32 10.58
C SER A 227 10.70 -11.49 10.14
N GLU A 228 11.04 -11.49 8.87
CA GLU A 228 12.19 -10.75 8.34
C GLU A 228 11.90 -9.26 8.14
N ARG A 229 10.63 -8.85 8.19
CA ARG A 229 10.16 -7.53 7.78
C ARG A 229 9.35 -6.77 8.83
N PHE A 230 9.45 -7.15 10.11
CA PHE A 230 8.77 -6.44 11.19
C PHE A 230 9.12 -4.95 11.31
N THR A 231 10.25 -4.51 10.73
CA THR A 231 10.64 -3.10 10.71
C THR A 231 9.61 -2.21 10.02
N TYR A 232 8.91 -2.70 8.98
CA TYR A 232 7.86 -1.94 8.31
C TYR A 232 6.62 -1.73 9.20
N LEU A 233 6.31 -2.69 10.08
CA LEU A 233 5.19 -2.57 11.03
C LEU A 233 5.43 -1.48 12.09
N VAL A 234 6.68 -1.11 12.34
CA VAL A 234 7.03 -0.08 13.33
C VAL A 234 6.42 1.27 12.96
N ALA A 235 6.43 1.66 11.68
CA ALA A 235 5.83 2.92 11.22
C ALA A 235 4.31 2.93 11.46
N ASP A 236 3.62 1.84 11.16
CA ASP A 236 2.17 1.71 11.34
C ASP A 236 1.79 1.73 12.81
N ILE A 237 2.47 0.95 13.64
CA ILE A 237 2.24 0.90 15.08
C ILE A 237 2.57 2.24 15.73
N ALA A 238 3.71 2.84 15.39
CA ALA A 238 4.13 4.12 15.95
C ALA A 238 3.15 5.24 15.59
N SER A 239 2.68 5.31 14.34
CA SER A 239 1.69 6.28 13.90
C SER A 239 0.36 6.09 14.64
N ALA A 240 -0.13 4.86 14.78
CA ALA A 240 -1.36 4.56 15.50
C ALA A 240 -1.26 4.95 16.99
N VAL A 241 -0.19 4.53 17.66
CA VAL A 241 0.05 4.85 19.08
C VAL A 241 0.18 6.36 19.28
N PHE A 242 0.95 7.04 18.45
CA PHE A 242 1.15 8.50 18.53
C PHE A 242 -0.17 9.26 18.34
N ILE A 243 -0.92 8.95 17.29
CA ILE A 243 -2.18 9.63 16.98
C ILE A 243 -3.25 9.35 18.05
N VAL A 244 -3.40 8.09 18.48
CA VAL A 244 -4.34 7.73 19.57
C VAL A 244 -3.92 8.40 20.87
N GLY A 245 -2.63 8.39 21.20
CA GLY A 245 -2.11 9.10 22.36
C GLY A 245 -2.43 10.60 22.31
N MET A 246 -2.14 11.26 21.18
CA MET A 246 -2.44 12.67 20.98
C MET A 246 -3.96 12.95 21.05
N LEU A 247 -4.77 12.08 20.46
CA LEU A 247 -6.24 12.23 20.49
C LEU A 247 -6.78 12.13 21.93
N PHE A 248 -6.43 11.08 22.68
CA PHE A 248 -7.04 10.82 23.99
C PHE A 248 -6.37 11.53 25.16
N LEU A 249 -5.05 11.74 25.13
CA LEU A 249 -4.32 12.39 26.21
C LEU A 249 -4.34 13.91 26.08
N TYR A 250 -4.23 14.43 24.85
CA TYR A 250 -4.11 15.87 24.63
C TYR A 250 -5.43 16.51 24.15
N ALA A 251 -6.02 16.02 23.05
CA ALA A 251 -7.12 16.68 22.37
C ALA A 251 -8.47 16.45 23.05
N ALA A 252 -8.80 15.20 23.40
CA ALA A 252 -10.11 14.86 23.98
C ALA A 252 -10.46 15.64 25.27
N PRO A 253 -9.54 15.86 26.25
CA PRO A 253 -9.85 16.68 27.41
C PRO A 253 -10.13 18.16 27.08
N ARG A 254 -9.59 18.63 25.94
CA ARG A 254 -9.69 20.04 25.48
C ARG A 254 -10.82 20.25 24.45
N LEU A 255 -11.69 19.28 24.28
CA LEU A 255 -12.86 19.41 23.39
C LEU A 255 -13.73 20.59 23.82
N GLN A 256 -13.93 21.56 22.93
CA GLN A 256 -14.69 22.78 23.16
C GLN A 256 -15.74 22.97 22.04
N LEU A 257 -16.75 23.78 22.33
CA LEU A 257 -17.80 24.11 21.38
C LEU A 257 -17.23 24.92 20.19
N GLU A 258 -16.33 25.87 20.49
CA GLU A 258 -15.63 26.65 19.46
C GLU A 258 -14.37 25.90 18.98
N GLY A 259 -14.19 25.78 17.67
CA GLY A 259 -12.98 25.27 17.06
C GLY A 259 -11.83 26.28 17.17
N GLY A 260 -10.62 25.79 17.45
CA GLY A 260 -9.41 26.57 17.59
C GLY A 260 -8.66 26.26 18.89
N SER A 261 -7.37 26.62 18.99
CA SER A 261 -6.58 26.41 20.22
C SER A 261 -7.17 27.23 21.38
N PRO A 262 -7.11 26.70 22.63
CA PRO A 262 -7.59 27.42 23.80
C PRO A 262 -6.84 28.75 23.96
N ARG A 263 -7.58 29.87 23.91
CA ARG A 263 -7.01 31.17 24.15
C ARG A 263 -6.70 31.31 25.65
N VAL A 264 -5.43 31.28 26.00
CA VAL A 264 -4.95 31.98 27.18
C VAL A 264 -5.15 33.47 26.88
N GLY A 265 -5.95 34.15 27.70
CA GLY A 265 -6.43 35.49 27.43
C GLY A 265 -5.34 36.47 27.00
N ARG A 266 -5.44 36.97 25.79
CA ARG A 266 -4.78 38.17 25.30
C ARG A 266 -5.71 38.89 24.31
N PRO A 267 -5.68 40.23 24.30
CA PRO A 267 -6.67 41.00 23.54
C PRO A 267 -6.50 40.90 22.04
N LYS A 268 -7.63 41.04 21.34
CA LYS A 268 -7.80 40.96 19.90
C LYS A 268 -6.73 41.76 19.12
N ARG A 269 -5.82 41.09 18.47
CA ARG A 269 -5.14 41.61 17.28
C ARG A 269 -5.55 40.76 16.10
N ARG A 270 -6.12 41.38 15.10
CA ARG A 270 -6.41 40.80 13.79
C ARG A 270 -5.11 40.23 13.23
N ALA A 271 -5.00 38.92 13.11
CA ALA A 271 -3.95 38.23 12.34
C ALA A 271 -4.60 37.61 11.12
N THR A 272 -4.62 38.35 10.05
CA THR A 272 -4.76 37.87 8.69
C THR A 272 -3.43 37.20 8.30
N GLY A 273 -3.43 35.95 7.87
CA GLY A 273 -2.49 35.50 6.86
C GLY A 273 -1.32 34.59 7.24
N ALA A 274 -1.12 34.13 8.51
CA ALA A 274 0.08 33.37 8.82
C ALA A 274 -0.01 31.84 8.58
N ALA A 275 -1.19 31.26 8.60
CA ALA A 275 -1.35 29.80 8.38
C ALA A 275 -1.23 29.38 6.91
N GLY A 276 -1.62 30.28 5.97
CA GLY A 276 -1.46 30.04 4.52
C GLY A 276 -0.01 30.11 4.07
N THR A 277 0.81 30.94 4.71
CA THR A 277 2.20 31.17 4.32
C THR A 277 3.13 30.03 4.72
N ILE A 278 2.86 29.32 5.82
CA ILE A 278 3.69 28.19 6.26
C ILE A 278 3.46 26.97 5.37
N VAL A 279 2.22 26.71 4.95
CA VAL A 279 1.88 25.58 4.06
C VAL A 279 2.43 25.79 2.66
N THR A 280 2.37 27.02 2.15
CA THR A 280 2.96 27.35 0.84
C THR A 280 4.49 27.35 0.86
N ALA A 281 5.14 27.76 1.95
CA ALA A 281 6.60 27.70 2.08
C ALA A 281 7.12 26.26 2.16
N ALA A 282 6.40 25.35 2.83
CA ALA A 282 6.76 23.94 2.90
C ALA A 282 6.60 23.24 1.54
N LEU A 283 5.58 23.60 0.74
CA LEU A 283 5.37 23.05 -0.60
C LEU A 283 6.42 23.54 -1.61
N PHE A 284 6.88 24.81 -1.49
CA PHE A 284 7.95 25.33 -2.35
C PHE A 284 9.33 24.77 -2.02
N ALA A 285 9.61 24.47 -0.73
CA ALA A 285 10.89 23.88 -0.32
C ALA A 285 11.06 22.43 -0.83
N ILE A 286 9.98 21.70 -0.98
CA ILE A 286 10.00 20.32 -1.51
C ILE A 286 10.19 20.32 -3.05
N GLY A 287 9.65 21.33 -3.77
CA GLY A 287 9.78 21.41 -5.23
C GLY A 287 11.15 21.88 -5.75
N ALA A 288 11.90 22.65 -4.97
CA ALA A 288 13.17 23.24 -5.42
C ALA A 288 14.37 22.29 -5.30
N THR A 289 14.28 21.18 -4.56
CA THR A 289 15.37 20.23 -4.32
C THR A 289 15.50 19.16 -5.43
N PHE A 290 14.53 19.08 -6.34
CA PHE A 290 14.47 18.03 -7.37
C PHE A 290 15.17 18.32 -8.69
N MET A 291 15.82 19.50 -8.86
CA MET A 291 16.29 19.95 -10.18
C MET A 291 17.82 19.99 -10.38
N SER A 292 18.63 19.40 -9.50
CA SER A 292 20.09 19.46 -9.69
C SER A 292 20.79 18.18 -9.29
N LEU A 293 20.69 17.13 -10.08
CA LEU A 293 21.70 16.03 -10.14
C LEU A 293 21.55 15.25 -11.46
N ALA A 294 22.07 15.82 -12.53
CA ALA A 294 22.37 15.08 -13.75
C ALA A 294 23.79 15.46 -14.17
N GLY A 295 24.77 14.70 -13.70
CA GLY A 295 26.16 14.82 -14.11
C GLY A 295 26.67 13.45 -14.54
N GLY A 296 26.74 13.21 -15.84
CA GLY A 296 27.31 12.01 -16.42
C GLY A 296 28.82 12.07 -16.41
N SER A 297 29.48 10.98 -16.00
CA SER A 297 30.92 10.79 -16.09
C SER A 297 31.27 9.98 -17.35
N ALA A 298 32.23 10.46 -18.10
CA ALA A 298 32.74 9.79 -19.30
C ALA A 298 33.65 8.60 -18.91
N VAL A 299 33.48 7.50 -19.59
CA VAL A 299 34.28 6.28 -19.45
C VAL A 299 35.38 6.26 -20.53
N ASN A 300 36.61 6.05 -20.13
CA ASN A 300 37.77 5.90 -21.02
C ASN A 300 37.83 4.49 -21.63
N ALA A 301 38.17 4.41 -22.90
CA ALA A 301 38.35 3.16 -23.63
C ALA A 301 39.60 2.39 -23.18
N VAL A 302 39.51 1.08 -23.06
CA VAL A 302 40.55 0.15 -22.68
C VAL A 302 40.98 -0.68 -23.89
N ASP A 303 42.27 -1.03 -23.93
CA ASP A 303 42.97 -1.78 -24.99
C ASP A 303 42.37 -3.21 -25.22
N PRO A 304 42.61 -3.83 -26.41
CA PRO A 304 41.98 -5.10 -26.78
C PRO A 304 42.54 -6.30 -26.01
N PRO A 305 41.67 -7.29 -25.80
CA PRO A 305 41.86 -8.32 -24.78
C PRO A 305 42.61 -9.57 -25.21
N GLY A 306 43.28 -10.22 -24.22
CA GLY A 306 43.84 -11.56 -24.35
C GLY A 306 42.83 -12.69 -24.39
N ALA A 307 43.26 -13.93 -24.69
CA ALA A 307 42.37 -15.10 -24.76
C ALA A 307 41.63 -15.30 -23.41
N PRO A 308 40.37 -15.77 -23.45
CA PRO A 308 39.58 -16.04 -22.21
C PRO A 308 40.32 -17.12 -21.39
N THR A 309 40.45 -16.86 -20.08
CA THR A 309 41.04 -17.80 -19.12
C THR A 309 39.99 -18.60 -18.35
N ILE A 310 38.73 -18.29 -18.57
CA ILE A 310 37.56 -18.92 -17.94
C ILE A 310 36.60 -19.39 -19.02
N GLU A 311 36.06 -20.59 -18.87
CA GLU A 311 34.99 -21.13 -19.66
C GLU A 311 33.73 -21.29 -18.82
N MET A 312 32.56 -21.01 -19.39
CA MET A 312 31.28 -21.14 -18.71
C MET A 312 30.36 -22.06 -19.50
N ALA A 313 29.75 -23.02 -18.78
CA ALA A 313 28.72 -23.90 -19.29
C ALA A 313 27.46 -23.77 -18.46
N VAL A 314 26.32 -24.10 -19.04
CA VAL A 314 25.01 -24.14 -18.37
C VAL A 314 24.39 -25.51 -18.69
N ASP A 315 23.71 -26.09 -17.72
CA ASP A 315 23.08 -27.41 -17.83
C ASP A 315 21.72 -27.38 -18.55
N LEU A 316 21.23 -26.18 -18.91
CA LEU A 316 19.95 -25.99 -19.60
C LEU A 316 20.12 -25.15 -20.86
N ASP A 317 19.65 -25.65 -22.01
CA ASP A 317 19.71 -24.92 -23.29
C ASP A 317 18.43 -24.12 -23.56
N ALA A 318 17.27 -24.67 -23.21
CA ALA A 318 15.96 -24.04 -23.40
C ALA A 318 14.92 -24.58 -22.43
N ALA A 319 13.96 -23.73 -22.07
CA ALA A 319 12.81 -24.12 -21.29
C ALA A 319 11.53 -23.43 -21.80
N THR A 320 10.40 -24.11 -21.65
CA THR A 320 9.07 -23.53 -21.89
C THR A 320 8.25 -23.68 -20.61
N ILE A 321 7.90 -22.55 -20.01
CA ILE A 321 7.18 -22.46 -18.74
C ILE A 321 6.02 -21.48 -18.86
N LYS A 322 5.19 -21.38 -17.84
CA LYS A 322 4.13 -20.37 -17.75
C LYS A 322 4.54 -19.22 -16.84
N THR A 323 3.90 -18.09 -16.98
CA THR A 323 4.04 -16.99 -16.02
C THR A 323 3.66 -17.48 -14.62
N GLY A 324 4.55 -17.26 -13.65
CA GLY A 324 4.42 -17.73 -12.26
C GLY A 324 5.10 -19.07 -11.97
N ASP A 325 5.64 -19.76 -13.00
CA ASP A 325 6.44 -20.96 -12.80
C ASP A 325 7.90 -20.58 -12.53
N GLU A 326 8.60 -21.39 -11.74
CA GLU A 326 10.03 -21.29 -11.47
C GLU A 326 10.82 -22.34 -12.26
N ILE A 327 12.03 -21.96 -12.68
CA ILE A 327 13.03 -22.89 -13.23
C ILE A 327 14.31 -22.80 -12.40
N GLU A 328 14.95 -23.96 -12.20
CA GLU A 328 16.28 -24.06 -11.62
C GLU A 328 17.26 -24.54 -12.68
N PHE A 329 18.47 -24.00 -12.69
CA PHE A 329 19.56 -24.44 -13.55
C PHE A 329 20.91 -24.16 -12.88
N THR A 330 21.96 -24.84 -13.36
CA THR A 330 23.30 -24.75 -12.83
C THR A 330 24.26 -24.19 -13.87
N THR A 331 25.08 -23.24 -13.46
CA THR A 331 26.20 -22.72 -14.26
C THR A 331 27.50 -23.30 -13.74
N THR A 332 28.31 -23.87 -14.61
CA THR A 332 29.65 -24.36 -14.31
C THR A 332 30.69 -23.39 -14.84
N VAL A 333 31.53 -22.86 -13.95
CA VAL A 333 32.65 -21.97 -14.29
C VAL A 333 33.94 -22.76 -14.19
N THR A 334 34.67 -22.93 -15.28
CA THR A 334 35.90 -23.72 -15.37
C THR A 334 37.11 -22.81 -15.61
N ASN A 335 38.14 -22.96 -14.84
CA ASN A 335 39.40 -22.27 -15.06
C ASN A 335 40.28 -23.07 -16.07
N ILE A 336 40.43 -22.53 -17.28
CA ILE A 336 41.26 -23.14 -18.36
C ILE A 336 42.66 -22.56 -18.42
N ALA A 337 43.06 -21.69 -17.49
CA ALA A 337 44.41 -21.16 -17.40
C ALA A 337 45.33 -22.05 -16.57
N ASP A 338 46.64 -21.85 -16.71
CA ASP A 338 47.67 -22.56 -15.93
C ASP A 338 47.91 -21.95 -14.52
N THR A 339 47.15 -20.94 -14.14
CA THR A 339 47.21 -20.24 -12.84
C THR A 339 45.84 -20.16 -12.19
N ASN A 340 45.81 -19.99 -10.87
CA ASN A 340 44.53 -19.80 -10.16
C ASN A 340 43.76 -18.60 -10.74
N SER A 341 42.45 -18.76 -10.90
CA SER A 341 41.61 -17.64 -11.29
C SER A 341 41.57 -16.56 -10.18
N PRO A 342 41.35 -15.29 -10.51
CA PRO A 342 40.95 -14.31 -9.51
C PRO A 342 39.58 -14.65 -8.91
N GLN A 343 39.20 -14.00 -7.82
CA GLN A 343 37.85 -14.07 -7.32
C GLN A 343 36.88 -13.45 -8.36
N LEU A 344 35.85 -14.19 -8.75
CA LEU A 344 34.91 -13.78 -9.78
C LEU A 344 33.55 -13.39 -9.17
N THR A 345 32.84 -12.52 -9.84
CA THR A 345 31.41 -12.28 -9.62
C THR A 345 30.68 -12.72 -10.88
N VAL A 346 29.78 -13.69 -10.71
CA VAL A 346 28.89 -14.15 -11.77
C VAL A 346 27.56 -13.45 -11.62
N ALA A 347 27.09 -12.77 -12.68
CA ALA A 347 25.86 -12.02 -12.70
C ALA A 347 24.90 -12.58 -13.75
N MET A 348 23.62 -12.72 -13.38
CA MET A 348 22.55 -13.10 -14.27
C MET A 348 22.11 -11.92 -15.13
N ASN A 349 21.87 -12.19 -16.41
CA ASN A 349 21.31 -11.25 -17.37
C ASN A 349 20.09 -11.89 -18.06
N ILE A 350 19.04 -11.12 -18.26
CA ILE A 350 17.83 -11.54 -18.95
C ILE A 350 17.53 -10.52 -20.05
N ILE A 351 17.43 -10.98 -21.30
CA ILE A 351 17.08 -10.14 -22.45
C ILE A 351 15.74 -10.56 -23.02
N ASN A 352 14.82 -9.62 -23.19
CA ASN A 352 13.58 -9.83 -23.92
C ASN A 352 13.84 -9.81 -25.42
N LEU A 353 13.61 -10.93 -26.09
CA LEU A 353 13.86 -11.09 -27.52
C LEU A 353 12.71 -10.59 -28.41
N GLY A 354 11.52 -10.38 -27.84
CA GLY A 354 10.30 -10.05 -28.60
C GLY A 354 9.85 -8.58 -28.46
N LYS A 355 10.10 -7.96 -27.33
CA LYS A 355 9.67 -6.58 -27.01
C LYS A 355 10.88 -5.72 -26.69
N ARG A 356 10.76 -4.39 -26.86
CA ARG A 356 11.83 -3.45 -26.51
C ARG A 356 11.88 -3.10 -25.01
N ASP A 357 11.10 -3.78 -24.19
CA ASP A 357 11.01 -3.53 -22.78
C ASP A 357 12.20 -4.18 -22.06
N PRO A 358 12.98 -3.45 -21.27
CA PRO A 358 14.06 -4.02 -20.48
C PRO A 358 13.48 -4.95 -19.41
N VAL A 359 14.22 -6.01 -19.11
CA VAL A 359 13.90 -6.93 -18.02
C VAL A 359 14.81 -6.60 -16.86
N ASP A 360 14.25 -6.44 -15.66
CA ASP A 360 15.04 -6.30 -14.44
C ASP A 360 15.24 -7.70 -13.82
N PRO A 361 16.48 -8.20 -13.77
CA PRO A 361 16.74 -9.53 -13.18
C PRO A 361 16.39 -9.62 -11.69
N GLU A 362 16.28 -8.48 -10.97
CA GLU A 362 15.84 -8.44 -9.57
C GLU A 362 14.42 -8.96 -9.39
N ASP A 363 13.58 -8.71 -10.38
CA ASP A 363 12.19 -9.14 -10.32
C ASP A 363 12.05 -10.63 -10.63
N TRP A 364 12.98 -11.21 -11.40
CA TRP A 364 12.94 -12.58 -11.89
C TRP A 364 13.74 -13.58 -11.06
N SER A 365 14.67 -13.12 -10.22
CA SER A 365 15.50 -14.00 -9.41
C SER A 365 15.84 -13.40 -8.05
N PRO A 366 15.75 -14.17 -6.96
CA PRO A 366 16.20 -13.73 -5.65
C PRO A 366 17.71 -13.55 -5.57
N GLU A 367 18.47 -14.26 -6.40
CA GLU A 367 19.92 -14.24 -6.45
C GLU A 367 20.42 -13.92 -7.85
N ARG A 368 20.64 -12.64 -8.14
CA ARG A 368 21.14 -12.16 -9.44
C ARG A 368 22.67 -12.12 -9.57
N THR A 369 23.38 -12.21 -8.46
CA THR A 369 24.86 -12.22 -8.45
C THR A 369 25.38 -13.19 -7.40
N GLN A 370 26.35 -14.01 -7.79
CA GLN A 370 27.06 -14.91 -6.88
C GLN A 370 28.57 -14.68 -6.98
N VAL A 371 29.24 -14.78 -5.85
CA VAL A 371 30.71 -14.65 -5.80
C VAL A 371 31.31 -16.04 -5.86
N VAL A 372 32.27 -16.22 -6.76
CA VAL A 372 33.03 -17.46 -6.93
C VAL A 372 34.45 -17.23 -6.41
N ASP A 373 34.89 -18.05 -5.46
CA ASP A 373 36.24 -18.04 -4.94
C ASP A 373 37.25 -18.45 -6.02
N PRO A 374 38.53 -18.10 -5.86
CA PRO A 374 39.56 -18.47 -6.82
C PRO A 374 39.58 -19.98 -7.14
N ILE A 375 39.48 -20.31 -8.42
CA ILE A 375 39.43 -21.68 -8.94
C ILE A 375 40.84 -22.10 -9.37
N ALA A 376 41.31 -23.28 -8.97
CA ALA A 376 42.62 -23.80 -9.37
C ALA A 376 42.64 -24.19 -10.88
N PRO A 377 43.82 -24.29 -11.50
CA PRO A 377 43.96 -24.68 -12.90
C PRO A 377 43.26 -26.02 -13.20
N GLY A 378 42.38 -25.99 -14.20
CA GLY A 378 41.59 -27.16 -14.61
C GLY A 378 40.43 -27.57 -13.70
N GLU A 379 40.21 -26.83 -12.61
CA GLU A 379 39.06 -27.08 -11.72
C GLU A 379 37.83 -26.24 -12.12
N SER A 380 36.69 -26.63 -11.62
CA SER A 380 35.38 -25.99 -11.90
C SER A 380 34.66 -25.68 -10.61
N ALA A 381 33.86 -24.60 -10.64
CA ALA A 381 32.90 -24.22 -9.59
C ALA A 381 31.48 -24.17 -10.16
N GLU A 382 30.54 -24.70 -9.41
CA GLU A 382 29.11 -24.74 -9.79
C GLU A 382 28.32 -23.71 -9.00
N GLN A 383 27.35 -23.03 -9.67
CA GLN A 383 26.41 -22.09 -9.08
C GLN A 383 25.00 -22.47 -9.53
N SER A 384 24.09 -22.63 -8.57
CA SER A 384 22.67 -22.88 -8.82
C SER A 384 21.90 -21.56 -8.89
N TRP A 385 20.97 -21.46 -9.81
CA TRP A 385 20.16 -20.28 -10.06
C TRP A 385 18.69 -20.67 -10.13
N THR A 386 17.84 -19.80 -9.61
CA THR A 386 16.39 -19.90 -9.71
C THR A 386 15.86 -18.68 -10.45
N VAL A 387 15.02 -18.90 -11.45
CA VAL A 387 14.35 -17.84 -12.23
C VAL A 387 12.85 -18.07 -12.17
N GLU A 388 12.11 -17.09 -11.68
CA GLU A 388 10.65 -17.03 -11.70
C GLU A 388 10.19 -16.26 -12.93
N ALA A 389 9.32 -16.84 -13.75
CA ALA A 389 8.79 -16.20 -14.94
C ALA A 389 7.66 -15.24 -14.60
N ILE A 390 7.93 -13.94 -14.58
CA ILE A 390 6.91 -12.92 -14.22
C ILE A 390 6.13 -12.37 -15.41
N GLN A 391 6.64 -12.52 -16.63
CA GLN A 391 5.99 -11.98 -17.85
C GLN A 391 6.10 -12.96 -19.02
N ASP A 392 5.03 -13.09 -19.81
CA ASP A 392 5.04 -13.90 -21.04
C ASP A 392 5.95 -13.30 -22.12
N GLY A 393 6.54 -14.14 -22.91
CA GLY A 393 7.43 -13.72 -23.99
C GLY A 393 8.53 -14.73 -24.29
N ASN A 394 9.48 -14.29 -25.13
CA ASN A 394 10.69 -15.05 -25.43
C ASN A 394 11.88 -14.30 -24.86
N TYR A 395 12.63 -14.98 -24.02
CA TYR A 395 13.75 -14.41 -23.30
C TYR A 395 15.03 -15.20 -23.56
N MET A 396 16.16 -14.54 -23.39
CA MET A 396 17.48 -15.14 -23.32
C MET A 396 18.05 -14.88 -21.93
N VAL A 397 18.28 -15.93 -21.17
CA VAL A 397 18.95 -15.87 -19.86
C VAL A 397 20.38 -16.31 -20.03
N TYR A 398 21.34 -15.53 -19.58
CA TYR A 398 22.77 -15.88 -19.64
C TYR A 398 23.52 -15.28 -18.47
N MET A 399 24.63 -15.90 -18.11
CA MET A 399 25.50 -15.46 -17.01
C MET A 399 26.70 -14.74 -17.56
N THR A 400 27.17 -13.71 -16.83
CA THR A 400 28.42 -13.01 -17.11
C THR A 400 29.33 -13.10 -15.90
N ALA A 401 30.52 -13.67 -16.08
CA ALA A 401 31.57 -13.68 -15.08
C ALA A 401 32.49 -12.46 -15.28
N ILE A 402 32.69 -11.70 -14.22
CA ILE A 402 33.62 -10.56 -14.17
C ILE A 402 34.56 -10.73 -12.96
N VAL A 403 35.77 -10.17 -13.06
CA VAL A 403 36.70 -10.11 -11.91
C VAL A 403 36.11 -9.19 -10.84
N LYS A 404 36.10 -9.64 -9.60
CA LYS A 404 35.59 -8.83 -8.48
C LYS A 404 36.41 -7.54 -8.36
N PRO A 405 35.78 -6.37 -8.25
CA PRO A 405 36.47 -5.09 -8.10
C PRO A 405 37.42 -5.08 -6.88
N GLY A 406 38.68 -4.68 -7.10
CA GLY A 406 39.68 -4.63 -6.03
C GLY A 406 40.64 -5.84 -5.99
N ALA A 407 40.52 -6.83 -6.87
CA ALA A 407 41.51 -7.86 -7.07
C ALA A 407 42.77 -7.25 -7.74
N PRO A 408 44.01 -7.69 -7.38
CA PRO A 408 45.20 -7.25 -8.08
C PRO A 408 45.13 -7.62 -9.57
N GLU A 409 45.65 -6.71 -10.40
CA GLU A 409 45.58 -6.72 -11.86
C GLU A 409 45.80 -8.11 -12.50
N GLN A 410 44.73 -8.80 -12.79
CA GLN A 410 44.66 -9.79 -13.85
C GLN A 410 43.45 -9.38 -14.71
N THR A 411 43.76 -8.79 -15.85
CA THR A 411 42.75 -8.41 -16.87
C THR A 411 42.23 -9.66 -17.55
N THR A 412 41.25 -10.33 -16.90
CA THR A 412 40.42 -11.30 -17.57
C THR A 412 39.24 -10.57 -18.18
N LEU A 413 38.96 -10.87 -19.47
CA LEU A 413 37.76 -10.42 -20.15
C LEU A 413 36.52 -10.90 -19.41
N PRO A 414 35.43 -10.13 -19.42
CA PRO A 414 34.11 -10.65 -19.10
C PRO A 414 33.81 -11.87 -19.99
N VAL A 415 33.47 -13.00 -19.37
CA VAL A 415 33.09 -14.22 -20.08
C VAL A 415 31.60 -14.42 -19.89
N THR A 416 30.90 -14.76 -20.97
CA THR A 416 29.46 -15.06 -20.92
C THR A 416 29.22 -16.55 -21.11
N SER A 417 28.23 -17.09 -20.40
CA SER A 417 27.74 -18.44 -20.65
C SER A 417 27.01 -18.54 -21.98
N PRO A 418 26.78 -19.77 -22.52
CA PRO A 418 25.72 -20.01 -23.48
C PRO A 418 24.38 -19.45 -22.96
N GLY A 419 23.54 -18.98 -23.86
CA GLY A 419 22.22 -18.42 -23.49
C GLY A 419 21.17 -19.53 -23.38
N ILE A 420 20.38 -19.49 -22.32
CA ILE A 420 19.19 -20.33 -22.13
C ILE A 420 18.02 -19.64 -22.85
N HIS A 421 17.41 -20.32 -23.83
CA HIS A 421 16.23 -19.80 -24.49
C HIS A 421 14.98 -20.09 -23.69
N LEU A 422 14.44 -19.07 -23.00
CA LEU A 422 13.26 -19.20 -22.15
C LEU A 422 12.02 -18.71 -22.87
N THR A 423 11.08 -19.62 -23.15
CA THR A 423 9.74 -19.29 -23.67
C THR A 423 8.74 -19.29 -22.51
N VAL A 424 8.23 -18.13 -22.16
CA VAL A 424 7.20 -17.99 -21.12
C VAL A 424 5.85 -17.86 -21.79
N LEU A 425 4.96 -18.80 -21.51
CA LEU A 425 3.57 -18.76 -21.98
C LEU A 425 2.74 -17.88 -21.05
N ALA A 426 1.86 -17.09 -21.64
CA ALA A 426 0.93 -16.28 -20.86
C ALA A 426 0.12 -17.15 -19.89
N PHE A 427 -0.06 -16.67 -18.68
CA PHE A 427 -1.01 -17.26 -17.74
C PHE A 427 -2.42 -16.94 -18.27
N GLN A 428 -2.99 -17.87 -19.02
CA GLN A 428 -4.32 -17.70 -19.63
C GLN A 428 -5.42 -17.85 -18.61
N ASN A 429 -5.66 -16.84 -17.81
CA ASN A 429 -6.83 -16.82 -16.92
C ASN A 429 -7.41 -15.41 -16.72
N ALA A 430 -7.34 -14.55 -17.73
CA ALA A 430 -8.28 -13.46 -17.79
C ALA A 430 -9.69 -14.07 -17.66
N ASN A 431 -10.39 -13.75 -16.58
CA ASN A 431 -11.75 -14.19 -16.35
C ASN A 431 -12.72 -12.99 -16.35
N PRO A 432 -12.87 -12.32 -17.51
CA PRO A 432 -13.80 -11.18 -17.59
C PRO A 432 -15.22 -11.60 -17.21
N GLY A 433 -15.57 -12.87 -17.45
CA GLY A 433 -16.83 -13.47 -17.01
C GLY A 433 -16.99 -13.54 -15.47
N GLY A 434 -15.89 -13.60 -14.72
CA GLY A 434 -15.88 -13.58 -13.25
C GLY A 434 -15.85 -12.17 -12.67
N VAL A 435 -15.05 -11.27 -13.26
CA VAL A 435 -14.89 -9.88 -12.78
C VAL A 435 -16.14 -9.05 -13.02
N LEU A 436 -16.75 -9.10 -14.20
CA LEU A 436 -17.93 -8.31 -14.54
C LEU A 436 -19.12 -8.51 -13.59
N PRO A 437 -19.53 -9.76 -13.23
CA PRO A 437 -20.61 -9.97 -12.27
C PRO A 437 -20.33 -9.34 -10.90
N VAL A 438 -19.09 -9.41 -10.40
CA VAL A 438 -18.70 -8.81 -9.13
C VAL A 438 -18.66 -7.29 -9.24
N ALA A 439 -18.02 -6.76 -10.28
CA ALA A 439 -17.84 -5.33 -10.50
C ALA A 439 -19.17 -4.59 -10.70
N LEU A 440 -20.15 -5.21 -11.32
CA LEU A 440 -21.49 -4.64 -11.48
C LEU A 440 -22.42 -5.00 -10.31
N GLY A 441 -22.36 -6.24 -9.84
CA GLY A 441 -23.27 -6.77 -8.84
C GLY A 441 -23.09 -6.14 -7.46
N MET A 442 -21.84 -5.88 -7.04
CA MET A 442 -21.56 -5.29 -5.73
C MET A 442 -22.10 -3.86 -5.58
N PRO A 443 -21.80 -2.90 -6.48
CA PRO A 443 -22.37 -1.55 -6.39
C PRO A 443 -23.91 -1.56 -6.51
N ILE A 444 -24.45 -2.32 -7.46
CA ILE A 444 -25.90 -2.43 -7.66
C ILE A 444 -26.58 -3.01 -6.41
N GLY A 445 -26.02 -4.08 -5.84
CA GLY A 445 -26.51 -4.70 -4.61
C GLY A 445 -26.55 -3.71 -3.44
N LEU A 446 -25.49 -2.91 -3.25
CA LEU A 446 -25.46 -1.87 -2.22
C LEU A 446 -26.51 -0.78 -2.46
N ILE A 447 -26.72 -0.36 -3.71
CA ILE A 447 -27.78 0.61 -4.06
C ILE A 447 -29.17 0.05 -3.73
N VAL A 448 -29.43 -1.22 -4.08
CA VAL A 448 -30.69 -1.89 -3.77
C VAL A 448 -30.91 -1.99 -2.27
N VAL A 449 -29.87 -2.41 -1.51
CA VAL A 449 -29.94 -2.46 -0.04
C VAL A 449 -30.22 -1.08 0.55
N ALA A 450 -29.54 -0.05 0.08
CA ALA A 450 -29.77 1.34 0.50
C ALA A 450 -31.22 1.79 0.23
N PHE A 451 -31.76 1.45 -0.94
CA PHE A 451 -33.15 1.78 -1.31
C PHE A 451 -34.17 1.05 -0.45
N VAL A 452 -33.97 -0.27 -0.22
CA VAL A 452 -34.87 -1.09 0.61
C VAL A 452 -34.86 -0.61 2.06
N LEU A 453 -33.69 -0.37 2.64
CA LEU A 453 -33.54 0.17 3.99
C LEU A 453 -34.23 1.54 4.11
N ARG A 454 -34.01 2.46 3.16
CA ARG A 454 -34.66 3.77 3.16
C ARG A 454 -36.19 3.66 3.08
N ARG A 455 -36.69 2.73 2.25
CA ARG A 455 -38.16 2.48 2.13
C ARG A 455 -38.74 1.89 3.42
N TYR A 456 -38.05 0.93 4.04
CA TYR A 456 -38.43 0.33 5.32
C TYR A 456 -38.52 1.38 6.43
N TRP A 457 -37.49 2.22 6.59
CA TRP A 457 -37.46 3.27 7.60
C TRP A 457 -38.51 4.37 7.38
N ARG A 458 -38.83 4.70 6.14
CA ARG A 458 -39.94 5.64 5.86
C ARG A 458 -41.30 5.06 6.30
N ARG A 459 -41.51 3.77 6.10
CA ARG A 459 -42.77 3.11 6.51
C ARG A 459 -42.89 3.02 8.03
N THR A 460 -41.85 2.67 8.75
CA THR A 460 -41.85 2.58 10.22
C THR A 460 -42.07 3.94 10.87
N ARG A 461 -41.51 5.02 10.31
CA ARG A 461 -41.78 6.40 10.81
C ARG A 461 -43.19 6.88 10.52
N ALA A 462 -43.75 6.54 9.36
CA ALA A 462 -45.15 6.91 9.02
C ALA A 462 -46.17 6.14 9.88
N GLY A 463 -45.89 4.87 10.23
CA GLY A 463 -46.76 4.09 11.11
C GLY A 463 -46.75 4.52 12.57
N GLY A 464 -45.64 5.09 13.05
CA GLY A 464 -45.49 5.57 14.43
C GLY A 464 -46.20 6.91 14.72
N VAL A 465 -46.48 7.70 13.69
CA VAL A 465 -47.24 8.98 13.83
C VAL A 465 -48.76 8.76 13.86
N ALA A 466 -49.23 7.63 13.31
CA ALA A 466 -50.64 7.30 13.27
C ALA A 466 -51.20 6.68 14.58
N ALA A 467 -50.35 6.40 15.56
CA ALA A 467 -50.73 5.72 16.81
C ALA A 467 -50.68 6.64 18.05
N ALA A 468 -50.84 7.96 17.90
CA ALA A 468 -51.13 8.83 19.04
C ALA A 468 -52.66 8.89 19.23
N PRO A 469 -53.24 8.22 20.24
CA PRO A 469 -54.66 8.39 20.53
C PRO A 469 -54.87 9.81 21.08
N GLY A 470 -55.72 10.57 20.41
CA GLY A 470 -56.21 11.81 20.93
C GLY A 470 -56.97 11.57 22.23
N THR A 471 -56.54 12.18 23.29
CA THR A 471 -57.30 12.57 24.47
C THR A 471 -56.90 13.98 24.86
#